data_86626fbea822fe89df34fcdad95f2517
#
_entry.id   86626fbea822fe89df34fcdad95f2517
#
_cell.length_a   1.000
_cell.length_b   1.000
_cell.length_c   1.000
_cell.angle_alpha   90.00
_cell.angle_beta   90.00
_cell.angle_gamma   90.00
#
_symmetry.space_group_name_H-M   'P 1'
#
loop_
_entity.id
_entity.type
_entity.pdbx_description
1 polymer ?
#
loop_
_entity_poly.entity_id
_entity_poly.type
_entity_poly.pdbx_seq_one_letter_code
_entity_poly.pdbx_strand_id
1 'polypeptide(L)'
;MNSPTRATVASELKALTPAPFVKTELRHDAIKDFFAYQYIPDPKTIYKNVHKLPPGYWLVTDGTHTRQEQYWDVSFGAPSSASLGELEDGLYNLIDDAVRLRMVSDVPLGAFLSGGIDSSAVVGLMAGHTNQPVTTCAIGFDSKRFDEVHWAKKVAEQFKTDHHEFTVKDNVAESLASIARFFDEPFADPSFVPTYFVSQLARQKVTVALAGDGGDENFAGYSKYYTDHVENRLRGLFPAALRHNLFPGLARLAGMVNTGATRKARSLLGTLALDPDEAFFITNSFFRRDVWNDLVKGELKRETHDYDPAEITRAHYKNADTDNHLSSILYTDIKTYLPGDILVKVDRMSMANSLETRAPLLDYRVVEYAAQIPAALKLHGKEKKYILKKAFERMLPEDILYRKKMGFSVPLAHWLRHELRPTVEQFLLSSNSGVSNFFEPAGIRNLWQKHLAGDDRFTQELWSLLAFELWWQQYQVNA
;
A
#
# COMPACT_ATOMS: atom_id res chain seq x y z
N MET A 1 19.92 -34.30 23.53
CA MET A 1 20.06 -33.03 24.27
C MET A 1 19.22 -32.02 23.50
N ASN A 2 18.04 -31.67 24.01
CA ASN A 2 17.24 -30.62 23.41
C ASN A 2 17.94 -29.30 23.69
N SER A 3 18.47 -28.67 22.65
CA SER A 3 18.91 -27.27 22.76
C SER A 3 17.72 -26.42 23.26
N PRO A 4 17.95 -25.52 24.24
CA PRO A 4 16.89 -24.63 24.67
C PRO A 4 16.38 -23.86 23.43
N THR A 5 15.07 -23.90 23.21
CA THR A 5 14.41 -23.13 22.16
C THR A 5 14.65 -21.64 22.45
N ARG A 6 15.57 -21.01 21.70
CA ARG A 6 15.81 -19.57 21.83
C ARG A 6 14.77 -18.83 21.00
N ALA A 7 13.94 -18.02 21.63
CA ALA A 7 13.13 -17.04 20.95
C ALA A 7 13.95 -15.75 20.79
N THR A 8 14.03 -15.22 19.58
CA THR A 8 14.69 -13.95 19.29
C THR A 8 13.70 -13.06 18.59
N VAL A 9 13.60 -11.82 19.04
CA VAL A 9 12.70 -10.80 18.48
C VAL A 9 13.50 -9.55 18.13
N ALA A 10 13.10 -8.88 17.08
CA ALA A 10 13.65 -7.59 16.67
C ALA A 10 12.57 -6.76 16.00
N SER A 11 12.75 -5.45 15.95
CA SER A 11 11.87 -4.52 15.24
C SER A 11 12.01 -4.64 13.72
N GLU A 12 13.13 -5.12 13.23
CA GLU A 12 13.44 -5.29 11.82
C GLU A 12 14.10 -6.65 11.55
N LEU A 13 13.74 -7.25 10.41
CA LEU A 13 14.21 -8.59 10.02
C LEU A 13 15.74 -8.63 9.84
N LYS A 14 16.35 -7.57 9.29
CA LYS A 14 17.80 -7.46 9.12
C LYS A 14 18.59 -7.51 10.43
N ALA A 15 17.97 -7.19 11.57
CA ALA A 15 18.61 -7.32 12.87
C ALA A 15 18.66 -8.79 13.37
N LEU A 16 17.82 -9.68 12.81
CA LEU A 16 17.80 -11.10 13.12
C LEU A 16 18.82 -11.89 12.28
N THR A 17 19.04 -11.52 11.02
CA THR A 17 19.84 -12.30 10.06
C THR A 17 21.30 -12.49 10.46
N PRO A 18 21.99 -11.59 11.22
CA PRO A 18 23.35 -11.83 11.67
C PRO A 18 23.45 -12.89 12.79
N ALA A 19 22.34 -13.29 13.40
CA ALA A 19 22.36 -14.28 14.48
C ALA A 19 22.62 -15.69 13.91
N PRO A 20 23.64 -16.43 14.39
CA PRO A 20 24.11 -17.67 13.77
C PRO A 20 23.09 -18.82 13.78
N PHE A 21 22.03 -18.71 14.56
CA PHE A 21 20.94 -19.67 14.63
C PHE A 21 19.73 -19.30 13.74
N VAL A 22 19.72 -18.11 13.15
CA VAL A 22 18.70 -17.69 12.18
C VAL A 22 19.13 -18.17 10.79
N LYS A 23 18.33 -19.07 10.22
CA LYS A 23 18.57 -19.58 8.88
C LYS A 23 17.83 -18.70 7.87
N THR A 24 18.55 -18.25 6.86
CA THR A 24 18.03 -17.40 5.77
C THR A 24 17.50 -18.23 4.60
N GLU A 25 16.98 -19.43 4.88
CA GLU A 25 16.32 -20.26 3.87
C GLU A 25 15.04 -19.60 3.38
N LEU A 26 14.93 -19.43 2.06
CA LEU A 26 13.82 -18.72 1.45
C LEU A 26 12.51 -19.50 1.56
N ARG A 27 11.45 -18.76 1.73
CA ARG A 27 10.07 -19.24 1.77
C ARG A 27 9.41 -19.01 0.40
N HIS A 28 9.22 -20.06 -0.38
CA HIS A 28 8.76 -19.97 -1.76
C HIS A 28 7.33 -19.44 -1.89
N ASP A 29 6.42 -19.77 -0.98
CA ASP A 29 5.07 -19.18 -0.96
C ASP A 29 5.10 -17.68 -0.66
N ALA A 30 6.04 -17.20 0.19
CA ALA A 30 6.22 -15.77 0.42
C ALA A 30 6.80 -15.03 -0.82
N ILE A 31 7.64 -15.70 -1.63
CA ILE A 31 8.07 -15.15 -2.91
C ILE A 31 6.86 -14.95 -3.83
N LYS A 32 5.95 -15.94 -3.91
CA LYS A 32 4.73 -15.81 -4.72
C LYS A 32 3.80 -14.72 -4.19
N ASP A 33 3.69 -14.59 -2.87
CA ASP A 33 2.95 -13.50 -2.22
C ASP A 33 3.52 -12.12 -2.59
N PHE A 34 4.86 -11.96 -2.50
CA PHE A 34 5.50 -10.71 -2.88
C PHE A 34 5.15 -10.29 -4.32
N PHE A 35 5.21 -11.20 -5.27
CA PHE A 35 4.85 -10.86 -6.65
C PHE A 35 3.36 -10.52 -6.80
N ALA A 36 2.49 -11.16 -6.03
CA ALA A 36 1.07 -10.85 -6.06
C ALA A 36 0.74 -9.49 -5.41
N TYR A 37 1.31 -9.20 -4.23
CA TYR A 37 0.96 -8.06 -3.39
C TYR A 37 1.94 -6.88 -3.46
N GLN A 38 3.15 -7.06 -3.99
CA GLN A 38 4.32 -6.15 -3.92
C GLN A 38 4.96 -6.02 -2.53
N TYR A 39 4.49 -6.77 -1.56
CA TYR A 39 5.05 -6.98 -0.22
C TYR A 39 4.74 -8.40 0.24
N ILE A 40 5.28 -8.81 1.39
CA ILE A 40 4.96 -10.12 1.98
C ILE A 40 3.95 -9.90 3.11
N PRO A 41 2.70 -10.39 2.96
CA PRO A 41 1.67 -10.23 3.99
C PRO A 41 1.99 -10.97 5.29
N ASP A 42 1.57 -10.37 6.41
CA ASP A 42 1.67 -11.00 7.73
C ASP A 42 0.91 -12.36 7.78
N PRO A 43 1.35 -13.29 8.59
CA PRO A 43 2.53 -13.27 9.49
C PRO A 43 3.82 -13.75 8.82
N LYS A 44 3.85 -13.94 7.51
CA LYS A 44 5.01 -14.47 6.79
C LYS A 44 6.16 -13.46 6.71
N THR A 45 7.38 -13.99 6.61
CA THR A 45 8.54 -13.27 6.12
C THR A 45 9.10 -13.99 4.90
N ILE A 46 10.08 -13.38 4.24
CA ILE A 46 10.80 -14.01 3.13
C ILE A 46 11.57 -15.28 3.55
N TYR A 47 11.84 -15.46 4.84
CA TYR A 47 12.59 -16.60 5.39
C TYR A 47 11.65 -17.61 6.04
N LYS A 48 11.94 -18.91 5.85
CA LYS A 48 11.30 -20.01 6.61
C LYS A 48 11.54 -19.80 8.10
N ASN A 49 10.76 -20.13 9.01
CA ASN A 49 10.97 -20.06 10.47
C ASN A 49 11.18 -18.65 11.08
N VAL A 50 11.00 -17.60 10.31
CA VAL A 50 10.92 -16.23 10.81
C VAL A 50 9.53 -15.70 10.51
N HIS A 51 8.88 -15.10 11.52
CA HIS A 51 7.50 -14.65 11.42
C HIS A 51 7.36 -13.21 11.92
N LYS A 52 6.48 -12.47 11.30
CA LYS A 52 6.01 -11.18 11.82
C LYS A 52 4.99 -11.42 12.93
N LEU A 53 4.98 -10.58 13.93
CA LEU A 53 3.88 -10.49 14.88
C LEU A 53 2.76 -9.68 14.22
N PRO A 54 1.57 -10.26 13.98
CA PRO A 54 0.49 -9.53 13.33
C PRO A 54 0.03 -8.30 14.13
N PRO A 55 -0.45 -7.24 13.47
CA PRO A 55 -1.02 -6.09 14.15
C PRO A 55 -2.18 -6.47 15.07
N GLY A 56 -2.23 -5.85 16.26
CA GLY A 56 -3.25 -6.15 17.27
C GLY A 56 -2.99 -7.43 18.07
N TYR A 57 -1.77 -7.98 18.00
CA TYR A 57 -1.35 -9.17 18.77
C TYR A 57 -0.27 -8.83 19.78
N TRP A 58 -0.24 -9.55 20.88
CA TRP A 58 0.89 -9.59 21.79
C TRP A 58 1.51 -11.00 21.81
N LEU A 59 2.78 -11.05 22.10
CA LEU A 59 3.55 -12.28 22.25
C LEU A 59 4.29 -12.26 23.60
N VAL A 60 4.11 -13.32 24.37
CA VAL A 60 4.80 -13.50 25.66
C VAL A 60 5.56 -14.81 25.62
N THR A 61 6.79 -14.80 26.13
CA THR A 61 7.60 -16.02 26.32
C THR A 61 8.21 -16.05 27.72
N ASP A 62 8.22 -17.22 28.33
CA ASP A 62 8.95 -17.52 29.58
C ASP A 62 10.32 -18.16 29.32
N GLY A 63 10.76 -18.22 28.05
CA GLY A 63 11.97 -18.88 27.60
C GLY A 63 11.78 -20.35 27.25
N THR A 64 10.65 -20.96 27.61
CA THR A 64 10.30 -22.35 27.31
C THR A 64 9.06 -22.45 26.46
N HIS A 65 8.06 -21.65 26.77
CA HIS A 65 6.80 -21.58 26.05
C HIS A 65 6.60 -20.19 25.48
N THR A 66 6.00 -20.13 24.31
CA THR A 66 5.61 -18.87 23.66
C THR A 66 4.11 -18.89 23.43
N ARG A 67 3.42 -17.82 23.87
CA ARG A 67 2.00 -17.61 23.67
C ARG A 67 1.80 -16.33 22.89
N GLN A 68 0.98 -16.40 21.84
CA GLN A 68 0.54 -15.27 21.03
C GLN A 68 -0.98 -15.18 21.10
N GLU A 69 -1.51 -13.97 21.26
CA GLU A 69 -2.94 -13.74 21.36
C GLU A 69 -3.32 -12.39 20.75
N GLN A 70 -4.44 -12.36 20.04
CA GLN A 70 -5.04 -11.13 19.52
C GLN A 70 -5.74 -10.38 20.65
N TYR A 71 -5.35 -9.12 20.89
CA TYR A 71 -5.98 -8.26 21.90
C TYR A 71 -6.87 -7.19 21.30
N TRP A 72 -6.74 -6.93 20.00
CA TRP A 72 -7.52 -5.92 19.29
C TRP A 72 -7.79 -6.34 17.85
N ASP A 73 -9.00 -6.04 17.39
CA ASP A 73 -9.38 -6.05 15.98
C ASP A 73 -10.41 -4.96 15.74
N VAL A 74 -10.53 -4.52 14.47
CA VAL A 74 -11.56 -3.58 14.06
C VAL A 74 -12.84 -4.32 13.70
N SER A 75 -13.99 -3.83 14.19
CA SER A 75 -15.32 -4.41 13.94
C SER A 75 -16.15 -3.50 13.04
N PHE A 76 -16.72 -4.08 11.98
CA PHE A 76 -17.66 -3.43 11.06
C PHE A 76 -19.11 -3.91 11.27
N GLY A 77 -19.34 -4.78 12.25
CA GLY A 77 -20.60 -5.52 12.45
C GLY A 77 -21.77 -4.68 12.95
N ALA A 78 -21.53 -3.49 13.50
CA ALA A 78 -22.57 -2.64 14.09
C ALA A 78 -22.53 -1.21 13.54
N PRO A 79 -23.05 -0.96 12.32
CA PRO A 79 -23.09 0.39 11.78
C PRO A 79 -23.96 1.31 12.65
N SER A 80 -23.47 2.51 12.89
CA SER A 80 -24.15 3.52 13.71
C SER A 80 -25.48 3.96 13.09
N SER A 81 -26.47 4.18 13.94
CA SER A 81 -27.77 4.77 13.57
C SER A 81 -27.83 6.28 13.80
N ALA A 82 -26.71 6.91 14.19
CA ALA A 82 -26.64 8.35 14.39
C ALA A 82 -26.90 9.12 13.09
N SER A 83 -27.41 10.32 13.21
CA SER A 83 -27.62 11.22 12.07
C SER A 83 -26.30 11.63 11.41
N LEU A 84 -26.37 12.07 10.16
CA LEU A 84 -25.19 12.55 9.44
C LEU A 84 -24.44 13.64 10.21
N GLY A 85 -25.15 14.64 10.77
CA GLY A 85 -24.52 15.70 11.54
C GLY A 85 -23.81 15.22 12.82
N GLU A 86 -24.42 14.28 13.55
CA GLU A 86 -23.78 13.67 14.72
C GLU A 86 -22.51 12.88 14.33
N LEU A 87 -22.53 12.19 13.19
CA LEU A 87 -21.36 11.47 12.68
C LEU A 87 -20.26 12.43 12.23
N GLU A 88 -20.62 13.54 11.58
CA GLU A 88 -19.67 14.59 11.15
C GLU A 88 -18.99 15.24 12.37
N ASP A 89 -19.76 15.66 13.37
CA ASP A 89 -19.24 16.30 14.57
C ASP A 89 -18.40 15.31 15.41
N GLY A 90 -18.87 14.08 15.57
CA GLY A 90 -18.13 13.05 16.28
C GLY A 90 -16.79 12.74 15.61
N LEU A 91 -16.79 12.60 14.29
CA LEU A 91 -15.57 12.35 13.52
C LEU A 91 -14.57 13.52 13.60
N TYR A 92 -15.06 14.75 13.41
CA TYR A 92 -14.23 15.95 13.52
C TYR A 92 -13.54 16.04 14.88
N ASN A 93 -14.33 15.95 15.96
CA ASN A 93 -13.82 16.06 17.34
C ASN A 93 -12.82 14.96 17.68
N LEU A 94 -13.05 13.74 17.17
CA LEU A 94 -12.16 12.62 17.42
C LEU A 94 -10.83 12.74 16.67
N ILE A 95 -10.86 13.21 15.42
CA ILE A 95 -9.63 13.49 14.67
C ILE A 95 -8.89 14.69 15.27
N ASP A 96 -9.59 15.72 15.73
CA ASP A 96 -9.00 16.87 16.41
C ASP A 96 -8.23 16.45 17.67
N ASP A 97 -8.85 15.64 18.52
CA ASP A 97 -8.18 15.09 19.72
C ASP A 97 -6.99 14.19 19.34
N ALA A 98 -7.13 13.35 18.31
CA ALA A 98 -6.06 12.50 17.83
C ALA A 98 -4.85 13.31 17.30
N VAL A 99 -5.08 14.42 16.61
CA VAL A 99 -4.04 15.37 16.19
C VAL A 99 -3.38 16.03 17.41
N ARG A 100 -4.18 16.58 18.33
CA ARG A 100 -3.69 17.22 19.55
C ARG A 100 -2.78 16.30 20.38
N LEU A 101 -3.17 15.04 20.55
CA LEU A 101 -2.36 14.04 21.27
C LEU A 101 -1.03 13.76 20.58
N ARG A 102 -1.01 13.74 19.24
CA ARG A 102 0.20 13.46 18.46
C ARG A 102 1.09 14.68 18.24
N MET A 103 0.62 15.87 18.64
CA MET A 103 1.45 17.07 18.67
C MET A 103 2.35 17.18 19.90
N VAL A 104 2.15 16.35 20.93
CA VAL A 104 3.02 16.33 22.11
C VAL A 104 4.41 15.85 21.70
N SER A 105 5.40 16.74 21.78
CA SER A 105 6.78 16.46 21.35
C SER A 105 7.78 17.37 22.06
N ASP A 106 8.92 16.82 22.46
CA ASP A 106 10.06 17.56 23.03
C ASP A 106 11.06 18.00 21.94
N VAL A 107 10.78 17.71 20.69
CA VAL A 107 11.63 18.02 19.53
C VAL A 107 10.81 18.76 18.46
N PRO A 108 11.45 19.42 17.48
CA PRO A 108 10.75 20.12 16.41
C PRO A 108 9.77 19.22 15.68
N LEU A 109 8.51 19.67 15.59
CA LEU A 109 7.37 18.97 15.00
C LEU A 109 6.88 19.70 13.76
N GLY A 110 6.48 18.95 12.74
CA GLY A 110 5.83 19.47 11.53
C GLY A 110 4.86 18.47 10.94
N ALA A 111 4.55 18.63 9.66
CA ALA A 111 3.64 17.74 8.94
C ALA A 111 4.02 17.59 7.46
N PHE A 112 3.70 16.45 6.88
CA PHE A 112 3.63 16.29 5.43
C PHE A 112 2.37 16.94 4.88
N LEU A 113 2.50 17.68 3.79
CA LEU A 113 1.38 18.38 3.16
C LEU A 113 1.37 18.13 1.65
N SER A 114 0.43 17.31 1.18
CA SER A 114 0.22 17.05 -0.26
C SER A 114 -0.92 17.88 -0.87
N GLY A 115 -1.63 18.66 -0.05
CA GLY A 115 -2.86 19.35 -0.47
C GLY A 115 -4.04 18.41 -0.73
N GLY A 116 -3.93 17.12 -0.34
CA GLY A 116 -5.07 16.19 -0.25
C GLY A 116 -5.85 16.40 1.04
N ILE A 117 -7.12 15.96 1.06
CA ILE A 117 -8.00 16.17 2.22
C ILE A 117 -7.36 15.69 3.54
N ASP A 118 -6.70 14.52 3.55
CA ASP A 118 -6.16 13.90 4.76
C ASP A 118 -5.07 14.77 5.37
N SER A 119 -4.03 15.09 4.61
CA SER A 119 -2.93 15.94 5.07
C SER A 119 -3.40 17.36 5.36
N SER A 120 -4.36 17.89 4.60
CA SER A 120 -4.91 19.24 4.80
C SER A 120 -5.74 19.33 6.09
N ALA A 121 -6.51 18.28 6.41
CA ALA A 121 -7.25 18.18 7.66
C ALA A 121 -6.31 18.16 8.86
N VAL A 122 -5.27 17.29 8.80
CA VAL A 122 -4.25 17.23 9.86
C VAL A 122 -3.57 18.58 10.06
N VAL A 123 -3.08 19.22 9.00
CA VAL A 123 -2.39 20.53 9.06
C VAL A 123 -3.32 21.64 9.57
N GLY A 124 -4.59 21.67 9.12
CA GLY A 124 -5.56 22.65 9.57
C GLY A 124 -5.86 22.53 11.07
N LEU A 125 -6.02 21.30 11.58
CA LEU A 125 -6.19 21.05 13.03
C LEU A 125 -4.94 21.42 13.82
N MET A 126 -3.74 21.04 13.33
CA MET A 126 -2.49 21.45 13.97
C MET A 126 -2.39 22.97 14.11
N ALA A 127 -2.73 23.72 13.07
CA ALA A 127 -2.72 25.17 13.08
C ALA A 127 -3.71 25.76 14.11
N GLY A 128 -4.82 25.07 14.39
CA GLY A 128 -5.77 25.43 15.45
C GLY A 128 -5.24 25.21 16.87
N HIS A 129 -4.26 24.34 17.07
CA HIS A 129 -3.70 23.99 18.38
C HIS A 129 -2.40 24.73 18.74
N THR A 130 -1.89 25.60 17.86
CA THR A 130 -0.65 26.34 18.10
C THR A 130 -0.76 27.79 17.63
N ASN A 131 -0.06 28.69 18.32
CA ASN A 131 0.10 30.10 17.91
C ASN A 131 1.35 30.31 17.02
N GLN A 132 2.14 29.28 16.79
CA GLN A 132 3.32 29.33 15.92
C GLN A 132 2.97 28.74 14.55
N PRO A 133 3.57 29.23 13.46
CA PRO A 133 3.39 28.59 12.16
C PRO A 133 3.79 27.11 12.18
N VAL A 134 2.90 26.23 11.72
CA VAL A 134 3.20 24.81 11.58
C VAL A 134 4.21 24.63 10.47
N THR A 135 5.32 23.96 10.72
CA THR A 135 6.28 23.58 9.67
C THR A 135 5.67 22.51 8.77
N THR A 136 5.52 22.78 7.47
CA THR A 136 4.97 21.83 6.52
C THR A 136 5.93 21.54 5.38
N CYS A 137 5.98 20.28 4.94
CA CYS A 137 6.86 19.83 3.89
C CYS A 137 6.07 19.16 2.76
N ALA A 138 6.36 19.54 1.51
CA ALA A 138 5.79 18.97 0.31
C ALA A 138 6.88 18.57 -0.68
N ILE A 139 6.56 17.59 -1.53
CA ILE A 139 7.43 17.15 -2.61
C ILE A 139 6.70 17.30 -3.94
N GLY A 140 7.38 17.81 -4.93
CA GLY A 140 6.95 17.90 -6.32
C GLY A 140 7.84 17.09 -7.26
N PHE A 141 7.36 16.91 -8.47
CA PHE A 141 8.10 16.30 -9.59
C PHE A 141 8.18 17.28 -10.74
N ASP A 142 9.24 17.23 -11.54
CA ASP A 142 9.37 18.06 -12.74
C ASP A 142 8.24 17.83 -13.78
N SER A 143 7.52 16.72 -13.67
CA SER A 143 6.38 16.41 -14.51
C SER A 143 5.09 17.06 -13.98
N LYS A 144 4.55 18.04 -14.71
CA LYS A 144 3.27 18.70 -14.38
C LYS A 144 2.09 17.73 -14.14
N ARG A 145 2.15 16.52 -14.68
CA ARG A 145 1.09 15.50 -14.49
C ARG A 145 1.07 14.91 -13.08
N PHE A 146 2.21 14.96 -12.39
CA PHE A 146 2.40 14.35 -11.06
C PHE A 146 2.68 15.41 -9.99
N ASP A 147 2.57 16.70 -10.33
CA ASP A 147 2.85 17.82 -9.44
C ASP A 147 1.59 18.25 -8.68
N GLU A 148 1.58 18.03 -7.37
CA GLU A 148 0.54 18.48 -6.44
C GLU A 148 0.96 19.68 -5.57
N VAL A 149 2.17 20.20 -5.76
CA VAL A 149 2.75 21.27 -4.91
C VAL A 149 1.86 22.51 -4.86
N HIS A 150 1.21 22.89 -5.94
CA HIS A 150 0.31 24.04 -5.97
C HIS A 150 -0.91 23.91 -5.01
N TRP A 151 -1.38 22.67 -4.79
CA TRP A 151 -2.45 22.41 -3.81
C TRP A 151 -1.91 22.48 -2.36
N ALA A 152 -0.72 21.92 -2.13
CA ALA A 152 -0.05 22.03 -0.84
C ALA A 152 0.18 23.51 -0.49
N LYS A 153 0.67 24.31 -1.44
CA LYS A 153 0.88 25.74 -1.27
C LYS A 153 -0.40 26.49 -0.93
N LYS A 154 -1.52 26.17 -1.59
CA LYS A 154 -2.82 26.79 -1.28
C LYS A 154 -3.26 26.53 0.15
N VAL A 155 -3.11 25.30 0.65
CA VAL A 155 -3.41 24.95 2.05
C VAL A 155 -2.44 25.67 3.00
N ALA A 156 -1.15 25.70 2.65
CA ALA A 156 -0.14 26.40 3.43
C ALA A 156 -0.42 27.89 3.58
N GLU A 157 -0.85 28.56 2.51
CA GLU A 157 -1.27 29.97 2.53
C GLU A 157 -2.50 30.19 3.42
N GLN A 158 -3.50 29.30 3.34
CA GLN A 158 -4.72 29.36 4.15
C GLN A 158 -4.42 29.29 5.65
N PHE A 159 -3.57 28.35 6.06
CA PHE A 159 -3.25 28.13 7.47
C PHE A 159 -1.98 28.85 7.91
N LYS A 160 -1.36 29.65 7.04
CA LYS A 160 -0.14 30.44 7.29
C LYS A 160 1.01 29.58 7.85
N THR A 161 1.24 28.42 7.26
CA THR A 161 2.28 27.50 7.68
C THR A 161 3.67 27.98 7.23
N ASP A 162 4.74 27.55 7.92
CA ASP A 162 6.11 27.63 7.43
C ASP A 162 6.33 26.50 6.43
N HIS A 163 6.07 26.79 5.15
CA HIS A 163 5.97 25.77 4.09
C HIS A 163 7.25 25.60 3.32
N HIS A 164 7.71 24.36 3.19
CA HIS A 164 8.91 23.98 2.46
C HIS A 164 8.56 23.02 1.32
N GLU A 165 8.95 23.39 0.10
CA GLU A 165 8.77 22.62 -1.11
C GLU A 165 10.10 22.05 -1.59
N PHE A 166 10.07 20.82 -2.08
CA PHE A 166 11.22 20.18 -2.70
C PHE A 166 10.80 19.51 -4.01
N THR A 167 11.59 19.72 -5.06
CA THR A 167 11.39 19.04 -6.34
C THR A 167 12.39 17.91 -6.47
N VAL A 168 11.92 16.68 -6.65
CA VAL A 168 12.76 15.53 -6.96
C VAL A 168 13.34 15.75 -8.36
N LYS A 169 14.67 15.93 -8.43
CA LYS A 169 15.41 15.96 -9.68
C LYS A 169 15.80 14.54 -10.07
N ASP A 170 16.05 14.32 -11.34
CA ASP A 170 16.16 13.06 -12.09
C ASP A 170 17.19 12.00 -11.61
N ASN A 171 17.62 11.98 -10.36
CA ASN A 171 18.61 11.02 -9.84
C ASN A 171 17.95 9.77 -9.21
N VAL A 172 16.75 9.38 -9.67
CA VAL A 172 16.04 8.20 -9.15
C VAL A 172 16.86 6.93 -9.33
N ALA A 173 17.53 6.78 -10.49
CA ALA A 173 18.33 5.59 -10.79
C ALA A 173 19.54 5.43 -9.84
N GLU A 174 20.22 6.52 -9.55
CA GLU A 174 21.40 6.52 -8.65
C GLU A 174 20.98 6.23 -7.19
N SER A 175 19.80 6.67 -6.80
CA SER A 175 19.29 6.55 -5.44
C SER A 175 18.57 5.23 -5.19
N LEU A 176 18.00 4.59 -6.21
CA LEU A 176 17.08 3.46 -6.07
C LEU A 176 17.68 2.29 -5.28
N ALA A 177 18.87 1.83 -5.66
CA ALA A 177 19.53 0.72 -4.98
C ALA A 177 19.90 1.06 -3.53
N SER A 178 20.29 2.31 -3.27
CA SER A 178 20.62 2.78 -1.92
C SER A 178 19.39 2.93 -1.04
N ILE A 179 18.22 3.27 -1.61
CA ILE A 179 16.96 3.37 -0.88
C ILE A 179 16.37 1.97 -0.64
N ALA A 180 16.41 1.08 -1.64
CA ALA A 180 15.88 -0.27 -1.53
C ALA A 180 16.51 -1.09 -0.39
N ARG A 181 17.76 -0.81 -0.01
CA ARG A 181 18.45 -1.48 1.12
C ARG A 181 17.80 -1.27 2.49
N PHE A 182 16.92 -0.28 2.63
CA PHE A 182 16.23 -0.05 3.88
C PHE A 182 15.05 -1.01 4.10
N PHE A 183 14.62 -1.72 3.05
CA PHE A 183 13.64 -2.80 3.18
C PHE A 183 14.34 -4.12 3.43
N ASP A 184 13.94 -4.81 4.47
CA ASP A 184 14.52 -6.09 4.90
C ASP A 184 14.07 -7.27 4.02
N GLU A 185 12.94 -7.11 3.37
CA GLU A 185 12.28 -8.04 2.47
C GLU A 185 12.08 -7.40 1.10
N PRO A 186 11.81 -8.18 0.04
CA PRO A 186 11.40 -7.59 -1.23
C PRO A 186 10.18 -6.68 -1.03
N PHE A 187 10.27 -5.45 -1.56
CA PHE A 187 9.20 -4.46 -1.48
C PHE A 187 9.11 -3.69 -2.80
N ALA A 188 7.91 -3.57 -3.38
CA ALA A 188 7.76 -3.05 -4.74
C ALA A 188 6.69 -1.93 -4.91
N ASP A 189 6.17 -1.31 -3.84
CA ASP A 189 5.41 -0.07 -4.04
C ASP A 189 6.34 1.07 -4.48
N PRO A 190 6.25 1.55 -5.74
CA PRO A 190 7.19 2.53 -6.27
C PRO A 190 7.12 3.90 -5.56
N SER A 191 6.07 4.14 -4.78
CA SER A 191 5.94 5.38 -4.00
C SER A 191 6.90 5.47 -2.81
N PHE A 192 7.67 4.41 -2.51
CA PHE A 192 8.72 4.51 -1.51
C PHE A 192 9.80 5.55 -1.89
N VAL A 193 10.05 5.73 -3.18
CA VAL A 193 11.03 6.71 -3.66
C VAL A 193 10.66 8.13 -3.26
N PRO A 194 9.48 8.68 -3.64
CA PRO A 194 9.08 10.00 -3.18
C PRO A 194 8.90 10.09 -1.65
N THR A 195 8.49 9.01 -0.98
CA THR A 195 8.39 8.99 0.48
C THR A 195 9.76 9.18 1.15
N TYR A 196 10.81 8.58 0.62
CA TYR A 196 12.18 8.79 1.07
C TYR A 196 12.59 10.26 0.94
N PHE A 197 12.39 10.86 -0.22
CA PHE A 197 12.84 12.25 -0.47
C PHE A 197 12.04 13.28 0.33
N VAL A 198 10.72 13.12 0.50
CA VAL A 198 9.95 14.02 1.36
C VAL A 198 10.37 13.88 2.84
N SER A 199 10.72 12.69 3.28
CA SER A 199 11.24 12.44 4.62
C SER A 199 12.62 13.08 4.82
N GLN A 200 13.49 13.01 3.82
CA GLN A 200 14.81 13.67 3.81
C GLN A 200 14.68 15.19 3.89
N LEU A 201 13.74 15.77 3.15
CA LEU A 201 13.46 17.21 3.24
C LEU A 201 12.92 17.58 4.62
N ALA A 202 11.90 16.88 5.09
CA ALA A 202 11.27 17.17 6.38
C ALA A 202 12.29 17.08 7.53
N ARG A 203 13.21 16.10 7.48
CA ARG A 203 14.24 15.93 8.51
C ARG A 203 15.20 17.12 8.64
N GLN A 204 15.36 17.93 7.59
CA GLN A 204 16.15 19.16 7.66
C GLN A 204 15.50 20.25 8.53
N LYS A 205 14.19 20.12 8.78
CA LYS A 205 13.39 21.12 9.50
C LYS A 205 12.84 20.60 10.82
N VAL A 206 12.42 19.33 10.85
CA VAL A 206 11.74 18.72 11.99
C VAL A 206 12.30 17.33 12.29
N THR A 207 12.03 16.82 13.49
CA THR A 207 12.39 15.46 13.91
C THR A 207 11.17 14.56 13.94
N VAL A 208 9.98 15.14 14.06
CA VAL A 208 8.68 14.46 14.04
C VAL A 208 7.80 15.11 12.97
N ALA A 209 7.10 14.31 12.16
CA ALA A 209 6.13 14.80 11.19
C ALA A 209 4.79 14.07 11.33
N LEU A 210 3.69 14.83 11.35
CA LEU A 210 2.36 14.25 11.25
C LEU A 210 2.04 13.97 9.77
N ALA A 211 1.35 12.84 9.52
CA ALA A 211 0.98 12.38 8.19
C ALA A 211 -0.52 12.06 8.11
N GLY A 212 -1.05 12.04 6.90
CA GLY A 212 -2.47 11.74 6.64
C GLY A 212 -2.76 10.26 6.35
N ASP A 213 -1.84 9.34 6.69
CA ASP A 213 -1.99 7.92 6.42
C ASP A 213 -3.20 7.33 7.16
N GLY A 214 -3.84 6.33 6.55
CA GLY A 214 -5.06 5.69 7.06
C GLY A 214 -6.37 6.35 6.60
N GLY A 215 -6.32 7.56 6.03
CA GLY A 215 -7.52 8.25 5.55
C GLY A 215 -8.19 7.57 4.36
N ASP A 216 -7.43 6.91 3.52
CA ASP A 216 -7.97 6.17 2.36
C ASP A 216 -8.61 4.86 2.77
N GLU A 217 -7.98 4.11 3.64
CA GLU A 217 -8.44 2.81 4.13
C GLU A 217 -9.67 2.94 5.01
N ASN A 218 -9.69 3.91 5.91
CA ASN A 218 -10.82 4.15 6.82
C ASN A 218 -12.07 4.69 6.11
N PHE A 219 -11.88 5.53 5.06
CA PHE A 219 -12.97 6.30 4.45
C PHE A 219 -13.20 6.03 2.96
N ALA A 220 -12.76 4.88 2.45
CA ALA A 220 -12.94 4.44 1.07
C ALA A 220 -12.37 5.44 0.03
N GLY A 221 -11.14 5.91 0.22
CA GLY A 221 -10.54 6.96 -0.61
C GLY A 221 -9.95 6.48 -1.93
N TYR A 222 -9.51 5.22 -2.05
CA TYR A 222 -8.93 4.68 -3.28
C TYR A 222 -9.97 4.46 -4.37
N SER A 223 -9.57 4.67 -5.61
CA SER A 223 -10.46 4.44 -6.77
C SER A 223 -10.83 2.96 -6.93
N LYS A 224 -9.98 2.04 -6.44
CA LYS A 224 -10.25 0.61 -6.42
C LYS A 224 -11.54 0.28 -5.67
N TYR A 225 -11.80 0.91 -4.54
CA TYR A 225 -13.02 0.68 -3.75
C TYR A 225 -14.30 1.06 -4.50
N TYR A 226 -14.27 2.20 -5.22
CA TYR A 226 -15.40 2.59 -6.06
C TYR A 226 -15.63 1.59 -7.19
N THR A 227 -14.57 1.22 -7.90
CA THR A 227 -14.64 0.29 -9.03
C THR A 227 -15.19 -1.06 -8.59
N ASP A 228 -14.61 -1.62 -7.54
CA ASP A 228 -14.99 -2.93 -7.01
C ASP A 228 -16.40 -2.92 -6.43
N HIS A 229 -16.79 -1.86 -5.70
CA HIS A 229 -18.17 -1.68 -5.21
C HIS A 229 -19.19 -1.66 -6.35
N VAL A 230 -18.91 -0.94 -7.45
CA VAL A 230 -19.80 -0.89 -8.63
C VAL A 230 -19.85 -2.26 -9.31
N GLU A 231 -18.73 -2.91 -9.50
CA GLU A 231 -18.66 -4.26 -10.08
C GLU A 231 -19.43 -5.26 -9.22
N ASN A 232 -19.32 -5.17 -7.90
CA ASN A 232 -20.08 -6.04 -7.00
C ASN A 232 -21.59 -5.81 -7.07
N ARG A 233 -22.04 -4.55 -7.22
CA ARG A 233 -23.47 -4.28 -7.44
C ARG A 233 -23.95 -4.86 -8.77
N LEU A 234 -23.14 -4.77 -9.84
CA LEU A 234 -23.44 -5.38 -11.13
C LEU A 234 -23.45 -6.91 -11.03
N ARG A 235 -22.52 -7.49 -10.28
CA ARG A 235 -22.44 -8.94 -10.00
C ARG A 235 -23.74 -9.44 -9.35
N GLY A 236 -24.30 -8.71 -8.42
CA GLY A 236 -25.57 -9.02 -7.76
C GLY A 236 -26.79 -9.06 -8.68
N LEU A 237 -26.73 -8.49 -9.88
CA LEU A 237 -27.83 -8.55 -10.86
C LEU A 237 -27.92 -9.93 -11.57
N PHE A 238 -26.90 -10.77 -11.47
CA PHE A 238 -26.83 -12.04 -12.19
C PHE A 238 -26.60 -13.21 -11.22
N PRO A 239 -27.36 -14.31 -11.37
CA PRO A 239 -27.11 -15.51 -10.59
C PRO A 239 -25.68 -16.05 -10.75
N ALA A 240 -25.09 -16.60 -9.69
CA ALA A 240 -23.72 -17.12 -9.70
C ALA A 240 -23.50 -18.15 -10.83
N ALA A 241 -24.45 -19.08 -11.01
CA ALA A 241 -24.36 -20.08 -12.07
C ALA A 241 -24.25 -19.46 -13.48
N LEU A 242 -24.94 -18.35 -13.74
CA LEU A 242 -24.84 -17.65 -15.03
C LEU A 242 -23.46 -16.97 -15.17
N ARG A 243 -22.98 -16.32 -14.11
CA ARG A 243 -21.69 -15.62 -14.12
C ARG A 243 -20.53 -16.58 -14.33
N HIS A 244 -20.49 -17.68 -13.58
CA HIS A 244 -19.39 -18.63 -13.64
C HIS A 244 -19.34 -19.42 -14.96
N ASN A 245 -20.49 -19.73 -15.58
CA ASN A 245 -20.54 -20.55 -16.78
C ASN A 245 -20.51 -19.74 -18.10
N LEU A 246 -21.14 -18.56 -18.15
CA LEU A 246 -21.31 -17.79 -19.39
C LEU A 246 -20.29 -16.68 -19.54
N PHE A 247 -19.98 -15.93 -18.47
CA PHE A 247 -19.16 -14.71 -18.58
C PHE A 247 -17.69 -14.99 -18.98
N PRO A 248 -17.03 -16.11 -18.57
CA PRO A 248 -15.70 -16.43 -19.08
C PRO A 248 -15.65 -16.63 -20.58
N GLY A 249 -16.70 -17.26 -21.15
CA GLY A 249 -16.84 -17.42 -22.61
C GLY A 249 -17.02 -16.08 -23.33
N LEU A 250 -17.88 -15.22 -22.82
CA LEU A 250 -18.09 -13.88 -23.35
C LEU A 250 -16.83 -13.00 -23.25
N ALA A 251 -16.09 -13.08 -22.14
CA ALA A 251 -14.82 -12.39 -21.96
C ALA A 251 -13.76 -12.85 -23.00
N ARG A 252 -13.69 -14.15 -23.30
CA ARG A 252 -12.81 -14.68 -24.35
C ARG A 252 -13.19 -14.13 -25.73
N LEU A 253 -14.49 -14.13 -26.08
CA LEU A 253 -14.99 -13.57 -27.34
C LEU A 253 -14.67 -12.08 -27.46
N ALA A 254 -14.91 -11.29 -26.40
CA ALA A 254 -14.53 -9.88 -26.37
C ALA A 254 -13.01 -9.67 -26.55
N GLY A 255 -12.18 -10.64 -26.12
CA GLY A 255 -10.73 -10.60 -26.28
C GLY A 255 -10.25 -10.88 -27.72
N MET A 256 -11.07 -11.42 -28.60
CA MET A 256 -10.71 -11.67 -30.00
C MET A 256 -10.60 -10.38 -30.83
N VAL A 257 -11.23 -9.29 -30.38
CA VAL A 257 -11.16 -7.99 -31.04
C VAL A 257 -10.36 -7.04 -30.14
N ASN A 258 -9.29 -6.44 -30.65
CA ASN A 258 -8.39 -5.60 -29.85
C ASN A 258 -8.72 -4.10 -29.98
N THR A 259 -9.83 -3.68 -29.41
CA THR A 259 -10.19 -2.25 -29.26
C THR A 259 -10.21 -1.83 -27.79
N GLY A 260 -10.21 -0.53 -27.52
CA GLY A 260 -10.34 -0.03 -26.15
C GLY A 260 -11.64 -0.47 -25.47
N ALA A 261 -12.75 -0.54 -26.20
CA ALA A 261 -14.05 -0.98 -25.70
C ALA A 261 -14.07 -2.47 -25.36
N THR A 262 -13.55 -3.32 -26.27
CA THR A 262 -13.53 -4.78 -26.05
C THR A 262 -12.56 -5.20 -24.95
N ARG A 263 -11.46 -4.47 -24.75
CA ARG A 263 -10.56 -4.67 -23.60
C ARG A 263 -11.27 -4.39 -22.28
N LYS A 264 -12.02 -3.28 -22.17
CA LYS A 264 -12.83 -2.95 -20.99
C LYS A 264 -13.92 -4.00 -20.74
N ALA A 265 -14.63 -4.42 -21.80
CA ALA A 265 -15.65 -5.45 -21.70
C ALA A 265 -15.06 -6.79 -21.25
N ARG A 266 -13.90 -7.21 -21.79
CA ARG A 266 -13.19 -8.41 -21.34
C ARG A 266 -12.83 -8.34 -19.88
N SER A 267 -12.25 -7.23 -19.42
CA SER A 267 -11.88 -7.03 -18.01
C SER A 267 -13.09 -7.13 -17.11
N LEU A 268 -14.16 -6.37 -17.42
CA LEU A 268 -15.38 -6.35 -16.62
C LEU A 268 -16.06 -7.73 -16.57
N LEU A 269 -16.22 -8.40 -17.70
CA LEU A 269 -16.81 -9.75 -17.74
C LEU A 269 -15.96 -10.77 -16.99
N GLY A 270 -14.63 -10.61 -17.04
CA GLY A 270 -13.69 -11.43 -16.30
C GLY A 270 -13.87 -11.29 -14.79
N THR A 271 -13.95 -10.05 -14.28
CA THR A 271 -14.13 -9.80 -12.84
C THR A 271 -15.55 -10.14 -12.36
N LEU A 272 -16.58 -9.88 -13.17
CA LEU A 272 -17.95 -10.27 -12.85
C LEU A 272 -18.15 -11.80 -12.80
N ALA A 273 -17.32 -12.58 -13.48
CA ALA A 273 -17.36 -14.04 -13.42
C ALA A 273 -16.90 -14.60 -12.08
N LEU A 274 -16.11 -13.85 -11.33
CA LEU A 274 -15.50 -14.27 -10.07
C LEU A 274 -16.42 -13.97 -8.87
N ASP A 275 -16.15 -14.62 -7.74
CA ASP A 275 -16.74 -14.22 -6.46
C ASP A 275 -16.11 -12.91 -5.94
N PRO A 276 -16.79 -12.18 -5.04
CA PRO A 276 -16.36 -10.84 -4.65
C PRO A 276 -14.94 -10.77 -4.07
N ASP A 277 -14.57 -11.72 -3.23
CA ASP A 277 -13.25 -11.83 -2.59
C ASP A 277 -12.14 -12.11 -3.61
N GLU A 278 -12.37 -13.01 -4.56
CA GLU A 278 -11.45 -13.32 -5.66
C GLU A 278 -11.32 -12.14 -6.63
N ALA A 279 -12.42 -11.49 -6.97
CA ALA A 279 -12.40 -10.30 -7.82
C ALA A 279 -11.59 -9.17 -7.18
N PHE A 280 -11.77 -8.94 -5.88
CA PHE A 280 -10.99 -7.95 -5.14
C PHE A 280 -9.49 -8.28 -5.15
N PHE A 281 -9.11 -9.54 -4.94
CA PHE A 281 -7.71 -9.96 -5.08
C PHE A 281 -7.17 -9.70 -6.48
N ILE A 282 -7.87 -10.13 -7.55
CA ILE A 282 -7.40 -9.99 -8.93
C ILE A 282 -7.22 -8.52 -9.34
N THR A 283 -8.12 -7.64 -8.91
CA THR A 283 -8.02 -6.19 -9.23
C THR A 283 -6.95 -5.47 -8.43
N ASN A 284 -6.44 -6.09 -7.37
CA ASN A 284 -5.38 -5.54 -6.51
C ASN A 284 -4.06 -6.33 -6.60
N SER A 285 -3.99 -7.35 -7.45
CA SER A 285 -2.75 -8.09 -7.71
C SER A 285 -1.91 -7.40 -8.77
N PHE A 286 -0.62 -7.29 -8.53
CA PHE A 286 0.33 -6.56 -9.37
C PHE A 286 1.06 -7.45 -10.39
N PHE A 287 1.10 -8.75 -10.16
CA PHE A 287 1.73 -9.71 -11.08
C PHE A 287 0.70 -10.70 -11.59
N ARG A 288 0.41 -10.64 -12.88
CA ARG A 288 -0.65 -11.46 -13.47
C ARG A 288 -0.32 -12.95 -13.44
N ARG A 289 -1.33 -13.77 -13.17
CA ARG A 289 -1.19 -15.25 -13.10
C ARG A 289 -0.66 -15.87 -14.39
N ASP A 290 -1.05 -15.36 -15.57
CA ASP A 290 -0.53 -15.83 -16.85
C ASP A 290 0.96 -15.56 -16.98
N VAL A 291 1.42 -14.36 -16.66
CA VAL A 291 2.84 -13.99 -16.67
C VAL A 291 3.63 -14.79 -15.65
N TRP A 292 3.10 -15.00 -14.43
CA TRP A 292 3.73 -15.86 -13.45
C TRP A 292 3.95 -17.27 -13.97
N ASN A 293 2.91 -17.92 -14.52
CA ASN A 293 2.96 -19.29 -15.01
C ASN A 293 3.93 -19.47 -16.20
N ASP A 294 4.06 -18.45 -17.04
CA ASP A 294 4.97 -18.43 -18.18
C ASP A 294 6.43 -18.24 -17.77
N LEU A 295 6.68 -17.52 -16.68
CA LEU A 295 8.03 -17.15 -16.26
C LEU A 295 8.60 -18.06 -15.18
N VAL A 296 7.78 -18.51 -14.22
CA VAL A 296 8.27 -19.26 -13.04
C VAL A 296 8.85 -20.60 -13.43
N LYS A 297 9.99 -20.97 -12.81
CA LYS A 297 10.68 -22.24 -13.08
C LYS A 297 11.18 -22.96 -11.83
N GLY A 298 11.77 -24.13 -12.06
CA GLY A 298 12.54 -24.88 -11.05
C GLY A 298 11.73 -25.30 -9.82
N GLU A 299 12.35 -25.14 -8.69
CA GLU A 299 11.78 -25.51 -7.39
C GLU A 299 10.63 -24.58 -6.97
N LEU A 300 10.78 -23.28 -7.21
CA LEU A 300 9.71 -22.30 -6.95
C LEU A 300 8.41 -22.71 -7.65
N LYS A 301 8.48 -23.12 -8.92
CA LYS A 301 7.30 -23.58 -9.67
C LYS A 301 6.66 -24.82 -9.03
N ARG A 302 7.48 -25.79 -8.60
CA ARG A 302 6.98 -27.03 -7.99
C ARG A 302 6.34 -26.80 -6.64
N GLU A 303 7.02 -26.04 -5.73
CA GLU A 303 6.55 -25.82 -4.38
C GLU A 303 5.35 -24.87 -4.30
N THR A 304 5.20 -23.98 -5.29
CA THR A 304 4.07 -23.04 -5.30
C THR A 304 2.95 -23.42 -6.26
N HIS A 305 2.97 -24.65 -6.83
CA HIS A 305 1.96 -25.09 -7.79
C HIS A 305 0.54 -25.01 -7.23
N ASP A 306 0.33 -25.53 -6.02
CA ASP A 306 -0.97 -25.60 -5.35
C ASP A 306 -1.21 -24.43 -4.39
N TYR A 307 -0.25 -23.52 -4.26
CA TYR A 307 -0.38 -22.36 -3.41
C TYR A 307 -1.06 -21.20 -4.18
N ASP A 308 -2.10 -20.61 -3.58
CA ASP A 308 -2.81 -19.45 -4.13
C ASP A 308 -2.70 -18.23 -3.19
N PRO A 309 -1.98 -17.15 -3.55
CA PRO A 309 -1.91 -15.94 -2.75
C PRO A 309 -3.28 -15.34 -2.42
N ALA A 310 -4.30 -15.57 -3.24
CA ALA A 310 -5.66 -15.08 -3.00
C ALA A 310 -6.28 -15.57 -1.69
N GLU A 311 -5.79 -16.69 -1.11
CA GLU A 311 -6.28 -17.20 0.17
C GLU A 311 -6.13 -16.19 1.31
N ILE A 312 -5.10 -15.34 1.28
CA ILE A 312 -4.89 -14.28 2.28
C ILE A 312 -6.02 -13.26 2.20
N THR A 313 -6.31 -12.75 1.01
CA THR A 313 -7.43 -11.83 0.77
C THR A 313 -8.77 -12.46 1.12
N ARG A 314 -9.01 -13.71 0.68
CA ARG A 314 -10.25 -14.45 0.98
C ARG A 314 -10.46 -14.65 2.47
N ALA A 315 -9.40 -15.00 3.21
CA ALA A 315 -9.47 -15.19 4.66
C ALA A 315 -9.91 -13.90 5.38
N HIS A 316 -9.26 -12.78 5.08
CA HIS A 316 -9.62 -11.50 5.68
C HIS A 316 -10.99 -11.00 5.24
N TYR A 317 -11.34 -11.15 3.97
CA TYR A 317 -12.67 -10.80 3.48
C TYR A 317 -13.80 -11.55 4.21
N LYS A 318 -13.60 -12.85 4.46
CA LYS A 318 -14.56 -13.71 5.18
C LYS A 318 -14.59 -13.47 6.69
N ASN A 319 -13.46 -13.02 7.26
CA ASN A 319 -13.35 -12.72 8.69
C ASN A 319 -13.93 -11.34 9.04
N ALA A 320 -14.22 -10.50 8.06
CA ALA A 320 -14.97 -9.27 8.28
C ALA A 320 -16.36 -9.61 8.84
N ASP A 321 -16.70 -9.03 9.98
CA ASP A 321 -17.95 -9.26 10.71
C ASP A 321 -19.13 -8.49 10.10
N THR A 322 -19.24 -8.48 8.77
CA THR A 322 -20.24 -7.71 8.03
C THR A 322 -20.62 -8.37 6.71
N ASP A 323 -21.88 -8.21 6.29
CA ASP A 323 -22.36 -8.62 4.97
C ASP A 323 -22.19 -7.50 3.92
N ASN A 324 -21.71 -6.32 4.32
CA ASN A 324 -21.51 -5.21 3.40
C ASN A 324 -20.19 -5.34 2.67
N HIS A 325 -20.26 -5.54 1.36
CA HIS A 325 -19.07 -5.73 0.50
C HIS A 325 -18.03 -4.61 0.64
N LEU A 326 -18.43 -3.32 0.66
CA LEU A 326 -17.47 -2.23 0.82
C LEU A 326 -16.77 -2.29 2.18
N SER A 327 -17.49 -2.59 3.25
CA SER A 327 -16.92 -2.78 4.58
C SER A 327 -15.95 -3.97 4.62
N SER A 328 -16.28 -5.10 3.95
CA SER A 328 -15.39 -6.27 3.89
C SER A 328 -14.08 -5.98 3.18
N ILE A 329 -14.09 -5.21 2.08
CA ILE A 329 -12.84 -4.84 1.37
C ILE A 329 -12.03 -3.79 2.13
N LEU A 330 -12.68 -2.88 2.87
CA LEU A 330 -11.97 -1.95 3.76
C LEU A 330 -11.30 -2.70 4.92
N TYR A 331 -12.03 -3.63 5.56
CA TYR A 331 -11.44 -4.50 6.58
C TYR A 331 -10.23 -5.27 6.04
N THR A 332 -10.37 -5.87 4.85
CA THR A 332 -9.28 -6.61 4.20
C THR A 332 -8.04 -5.75 4.01
N ASP A 333 -8.18 -4.52 3.51
CA ASP A 333 -7.04 -3.62 3.32
C ASP A 333 -6.45 -3.13 4.65
N ILE A 334 -7.26 -2.88 5.67
CA ILE A 334 -6.79 -2.54 7.03
C ILE A 334 -5.95 -3.69 7.62
N LYS A 335 -6.27 -4.95 7.29
CA LYS A 335 -5.54 -6.14 7.78
C LYS A 335 -4.35 -6.55 6.91
N THR A 336 -4.28 -6.10 5.66
CA THR A 336 -3.25 -6.54 4.69
C THR A 336 -2.45 -5.38 4.12
N TYR A 337 -3.08 -4.56 3.28
CA TYR A 337 -2.42 -3.49 2.52
C TYR A 337 -1.89 -2.36 3.43
N LEU A 338 -2.68 -1.93 4.40
CA LEU A 338 -2.27 -0.88 5.34
C LEU A 338 -1.02 -1.27 6.14
N PRO A 339 -0.98 -2.41 6.87
CA PRO A 339 0.20 -2.77 7.65
C PRO A 339 1.36 -3.28 6.78
N GLY A 340 1.09 -3.99 5.68
CA GLY A 340 2.13 -4.65 4.87
C GLY A 340 2.79 -3.74 3.84
N ASP A 341 2.06 -2.75 3.32
CA ASP A 341 2.56 -1.80 2.32
C ASP A 341 2.71 -0.39 2.90
N ILE A 342 1.58 0.28 3.19
CA ILE A 342 1.56 1.71 3.49
C ILE A 342 2.42 2.05 4.71
N LEU A 343 2.22 1.35 5.83
CA LEU A 343 2.93 1.65 7.07
C LEU A 343 4.38 1.20 7.02
N VAL A 344 4.69 0.06 6.41
CA VAL A 344 6.08 -0.38 6.20
C VAL A 344 6.85 0.63 5.37
N LYS A 345 6.28 1.11 4.27
CA LYS A 345 6.89 2.13 3.42
C LYS A 345 7.16 3.42 4.17
N VAL A 346 6.14 3.95 4.85
CA VAL A 346 6.27 5.22 5.60
C VAL A 346 7.32 5.09 6.69
N ASP A 347 7.26 4.02 7.49
CA ASP A 347 8.21 3.77 8.57
C ASP A 347 9.65 3.63 8.04
N ARG A 348 9.89 2.74 7.06
CA ARG A 348 11.23 2.51 6.53
C ARG A 348 11.84 3.75 5.88
N MET A 349 11.06 4.50 5.13
CA MET A 349 11.56 5.67 4.40
C MET A 349 11.77 6.88 5.32
N SER A 350 10.94 7.06 6.32
CA SER A 350 11.12 8.12 7.31
C SER A 350 12.27 7.81 8.27
N MET A 351 12.35 6.57 8.79
CA MET A 351 13.41 6.15 9.69
C MET A 351 14.79 6.08 9.00
N ALA A 352 14.83 5.78 7.69
CA ALA A 352 16.06 5.90 6.88
C ALA A 352 16.64 7.32 6.91
N ASN A 353 15.80 8.32 7.19
CA ASN A 353 16.16 9.72 7.34
C ASN A 353 16.16 10.20 8.81
N SER A 354 16.01 9.30 9.78
CA SER A 354 15.90 9.63 11.21
C SER A 354 14.74 10.59 11.52
N LEU A 355 13.62 10.43 10.84
CA LEU A 355 12.39 11.18 11.01
C LEU A 355 11.32 10.25 11.60
N GLU A 356 10.72 10.64 12.71
CA GLU A 356 9.54 9.95 13.26
C GLU A 356 8.28 10.43 12.53
N THR A 357 7.43 9.53 12.06
CA THR A 357 6.12 9.85 11.49
C THR A 357 4.99 9.42 12.42
N ARG A 358 3.95 10.25 12.51
CA ARG A 358 2.75 9.98 13.30
C ARG A 358 1.51 10.15 12.45
N ALA A 359 0.60 9.17 12.47
CA ALA A 359 -0.63 9.14 11.69
C ALA A 359 -1.88 9.33 12.59
N PRO A 360 -2.41 10.55 12.79
CA PRO A 360 -3.59 10.79 13.61
C PRO A 360 -4.83 10.03 13.17
N LEU A 361 -5.00 9.83 11.85
CA LEU A 361 -6.14 9.09 11.29
C LEU A 361 -6.10 7.59 11.58
N LEU A 362 -4.97 7.09 12.10
CA LEU A 362 -4.80 5.71 12.60
C LEU A 362 -4.85 5.61 14.12
N ASP A 363 -5.32 6.65 14.83
CA ASP A 363 -5.74 6.48 16.22
C ASP A 363 -6.80 5.38 16.29
N TYR A 364 -6.62 4.39 17.16
CA TYR A 364 -7.55 3.24 17.22
C TYR A 364 -9.01 3.68 17.40
N ARG A 365 -9.27 4.78 18.13
CA ARG A 365 -10.61 5.35 18.32
C ARG A 365 -11.18 5.91 17.00
N VAL A 366 -10.32 6.51 16.16
CA VAL A 366 -10.72 6.99 14.82
C VAL A 366 -11.02 5.81 13.91
N VAL A 367 -10.19 4.75 13.95
CA VAL A 367 -10.40 3.53 13.16
C VAL A 367 -11.70 2.83 13.56
N GLU A 368 -11.95 2.64 14.86
CA GLU A 368 -13.18 2.02 15.38
C GLU A 368 -14.41 2.87 15.05
N TYR A 369 -14.33 4.19 15.22
CA TYR A 369 -15.41 5.08 14.84
C TYR A 369 -15.69 5.06 13.34
N ALA A 370 -14.64 5.12 12.54
CA ALA A 370 -14.78 5.01 11.08
C ALA A 370 -15.41 3.68 10.67
N ALA A 371 -15.05 2.56 11.29
CA ALA A 371 -15.64 1.25 11.01
C ALA A 371 -17.15 1.23 11.25
N GLN A 372 -17.64 1.93 12.27
CA GLN A 372 -19.06 2.04 12.60
C GLN A 372 -19.84 2.98 11.67
N ILE A 373 -19.18 3.85 10.89
CA ILE A 373 -19.84 4.73 9.93
C ILE A 373 -20.42 3.86 8.79
N PRO A 374 -21.72 4.01 8.46
CA PRO A 374 -22.33 3.29 7.35
C PRO A 374 -21.55 3.42 6.04
N ALA A 375 -21.32 2.31 5.36
CA ALA A 375 -20.53 2.27 4.13
C ALA A 375 -21.00 3.28 3.06
N ALA A 376 -22.32 3.54 2.96
CA ALA A 376 -22.90 4.53 2.05
C ALA A 376 -22.49 5.99 2.34
N LEU A 377 -22.03 6.28 3.57
CA LEU A 377 -21.48 7.59 3.95
C LEU A 377 -19.98 7.69 3.75
N LYS A 378 -19.26 6.58 3.56
CA LYS A 378 -17.84 6.58 3.15
C LYS A 378 -17.72 6.75 1.64
N LEU A 379 -18.55 6.04 0.88
CA LEU A 379 -18.65 6.10 -0.58
C LEU A 379 -20.09 6.45 -0.98
N HIS A 380 -20.35 7.72 -1.25
CA HIS A 380 -21.67 8.23 -1.63
C HIS A 380 -21.75 8.47 -3.14
N GLY A 381 -22.43 7.58 -3.87
CA GLY A 381 -22.43 7.62 -5.33
C GLY A 381 -21.02 7.43 -5.90
N LYS A 382 -20.44 8.48 -6.48
CA LYS A 382 -19.04 8.52 -6.96
C LYS A 382 -18.10 9.22 -5.98
N GLU A 383 -18.67 9.82 -4.93
CA GLU A 383 -17.92 10.63 -3.98
C GLU A 383 -17.27 9.74 -2.92
N LYS A 384 -15.95 9.71 -2.94
CA LYS A 384 -15.09 8.99 -2.00
C LYS A 384 -14.81 9.86 -0.78
N LYS A 385 -14.57 9.24 0.37
CA LYS A 385 -14.34 9.95 1.65
C LYS A 385 -15.47 10.91 2.01
N TYR A 386 -16.72 10.59 1.62
CA TYR A 386 -17.84 11.52 1.72
C TYR A 386 -17.99 12.10 3.13
N ILE A 387 -18.09 11.25 4.16
CA ILE A 387 -18.24 11.69 5.54
C ILE A 387 -17.02 12.51 6.03
N LEU A 388 -15.80 12.14 5.64
CA LEU A 388 -14.60 12.90 5.99
C LEU A 388 -14.65 14.30 5.36
N LYS A 389 -15.06 14.40 4.10
CA LYS A 389 -15.22 15.70 3.44
C LYS A 389 -16.28 16.55 4.14
N LYS A 390 -17.42 15.95 4.50
CA LYS A 390 -18.49 16.64 5.24
C LYS A 390 -18.01 17.16 6.59
N ALA A 391 -17.32 16.36 7.34
CA ALA A 391 -16.78 16.77 8.64
C ALA A 391 -15.82 17.99 8.54
N PHE A 392 -15.09 18.09 7.42
CA PHE A 392 -14.09 19.14 7.21
C PHE A 392 -14.52 20.30 6.30
N GLU A 393 -15.79 20.35 5.80
CA GLU A 393 -16.36 21.50 5.08
C GLU A 393 -16.30 22.81 5.90
N ARG A 394 -16.34 22.71 7.22
CA ARG A 394 -16.22 23.83 8.14
C ARG A 394 -14.84 24.48 8.18
N MET A 395 -13.82 23.81 7.66
CA MET A 395 -12.42 24.22 7.81
C MET A 395 -11.67 24.30 6.47
N LEU A 396 -11.95 23.41 5.54
CA LEU A 396 -11.25 23.31 4.26
C LEU A 396 -12.09 23.87 3.12
N PRO A 397 -11.48 24.56 2.14
CA PRO A 397 -12.19 25.08 1.00
C PRO A 397 -12.66 23.96 0.05
N GLU A 398 -13.75 24.23 -0.65
CA GLU A 398 -14.43 23.27 -1.52
C GLU A 398 -13.50 22.67 -2.58
N ASP A 399 -12.61 23.44 -3.16
CA ASP A 399 -11.69 23.01 -4.20
C ASP A 399 -10.54 22.12 -3.68
N ILE A 400 -10.26 22.12 -2.38
CA ILE A 400 -9.38 21.14 -1.72
C ILE A 400 -10.15 19.85 -1.44
N LEU A 401 -11.37 19.97 -0.93
CA LEU A 401 -12.21 18.83 -0.54
C LEU A 401 -12.62 17.98 -1.74
N TYR A 402 -13.05 18.64 -2.83
CA TYR A 402 -13.69 17.97 -3.97
C TYR A 402 -12.82 17.86 -5.21
N ARG A 403 -11.54 18.23 -5.14
CA ARG A 403 -10.61 18.01 -6.23
C ARG A 403 -10.46 16.53 -6.56
N LYS A 404 -10.11 16.25 -7.81
CA LYS A 404 -9.73 14.89 -8.19
C LYS A 404 -8.47 14.48 -7.41
N LYS A 405 -8.58 13.39 -6.63
CA LYS A 405 -7.43 12.81 -5.95
C LYS A 405 -6.37 12.40 -6.96
N MET A 406 -5.14 12.86 -6.73
CA MET A 406 -3.93 12.30 -7.30
C MET A 406 -3.22 11.54 -6.19
N GLY A 407 -2.88 10.29 -6.43
CA GLY A 407 -2.08 9.51 -5.46
C GLY A 407 -0.62 9.93 -5.54
N PHE A 408 0.18 9.46 -4.58
CA PHE A 408 1.64 9.61 -4.57
C PHE A 408 2.26 8.70 -5.66
N SER A 409 1.74 8.83 -6.88
CA SER A 409 2.09 8.00 -8.02
C SER A 409 3.29 8.56 -8.76
N VAL A 410 4.12 7.66 -9.27
CA VAL A 410 5.32 7.98 -10.04
C VAL A 410 5.15 7.57 -11.50
N PRO A 411 5.86 8.20 -12.45
CA PRO A 411 5.81 7.85 -13.86
C PRO A 411 6.62 6.57 -14.17
N LEU A 412 6.25 5.45 -13.52
CA LEU A 412 7.03 4.21 -13.50
C LEU A 412 7.36 3.67 -14.90
N ALA A 413 6.38 3.68 -15.83
CA ALA A 413 6.62 3.22 -17.20
C ALA A 413 7.65 4.11 -17.93
N HIS A 414 7.67 5.40 -17.65
CA HIS A 414 8.68 6.32 -18.17
C HIS A 414 10.04 6.04 -17.54
N TRP A 415 10.11 5.95 -16.21
CA TRP A 415 11.34 5.66 -15.50
C TRP A 415 12.02 4.38 -15.99
N LEU A 416 11.27 3.30 -16.15
CA LEU A 416 11.83 2.04 -16.65
C LEU A 416 12.41 2.17 -18.07
N ARG A 417 11.79 2.97 -18.96
CA ARG A 417 12.31 3.17 -20.32
C ARG A 417 13.48 4.12 -20.42
N HIS A 418 13.64 5.04 -19.46
CA HIS A 418 14.61 6.13 -19.51
C HIS A 418 15.58 6.06 -18.33
N GLU A 419 15.23 6.61 -17.18
CA GLU A 419 16.11 6.80 -16.04
C GLU A 419 16.60 5.48 -15.44
N LEU A 420 15.72 4.49 -15.32
CA LEU A 420 16.03 3.17 -14.76
C LEU A 420 16.47 2.13 -15.81
N ARG A 421 16.51 2.50 -17.08
CA ARG A 421 16.90 1.58 -18.13
C ARG A 421 18.29 0.94 -17.90
N PRO A 422 19.35 1.70 -17.57
CA PRO A 422 20.65 1.11 -17.25
C PRO A 422 20.57 0.15 -16.05
N THR A 423 19.78 0.47 -15.04
CA THR A 423 19.58 -0.36 -13.84
C THR A 423 18.92 -1.70 -14.21
N VAL A 424 17.86 -1.68 -15.04
CA VAL A 424 17.21 -2.90 -15.53
C VAL A 424 18.18 -3.76 -16.32
N GLU A 425 18.93 -3.15 -17.27
CA GLU A 425 19.87 -3.86 -18.12
C GLU A 425 21.04 -4.45 -17.31
N GLN A 426 21.53 -3.73 -16.30
CA GLN A 426 22.61 -4.15 -15.43
C GLN A 426 22.21 -5.27 -14.46
N PHE A 427 21.10 -5.12 -13.77
CA PHE A 427 20.73 -6.02 -12.68
C PHE A 427 19.76 -7.12 -13.12
N LEU A 428 18.69 -6.79 -13.82
CA LEU A 428 17.64 -7.75 -14.15
C LEU A 428 17.98 -8.63 -15.35
N LEU A 429 18.71 -8.10 -16.35
CA LEU A 429 19.03 -8.81 -17.58
C LEU A 429 20.42 -9.45 -17.59
N SER A 430 21.19 -9.28 -16.52
CA SER A 430 22.54 -9.85 -16.41
C SER A 430 22.47 -11.40 -16.29
N SER A 431 23.55 -12.06 -16.66
CA SER A 431 23.67 -13.53 -16.51
C SER A 431 23.71 -13.98 -15.04
N ASN A 432 24.08 -13.07 -14.12
CA ASN A 432 24.22 -13.32 -12.69
C ASN A 432 23.03 -12.78 -11.88
N SER A 433 21.91 -12.42 -12.53
CA SER A 433 20.71 -11.97 -11.87
C SER A 433 20.15 -13.06 -10.95
N GLY A 434 19.90 -12.72 -9.68
CA GLY A 434 19.28 -13.61 -8.69
C GLY A 434 17.87 -14.03 -9.09
N VAL A 435 17.12 -13.16 -9.77
CA VAL A 435 15.82 -13.45 -10.36
C VAL A 435 15.91 -14.64 -11.34
N SER A 436 17.05 -14.82 -11.99
CA SER A 436 17.27 -15.94 -12.92
C SER A 436 17.24 -17.32 -12.25
N ASN A 437 17.36 -17.40 -10.93
CA ASN A 437 17.19 -18.66 -10.19
C ASN A 437 15.73 -19.14 -10.18
N PHE A 438 14.78 -18.23 -10.27
CA PHE A 438 13.35 -18.46 -10.09
C PHE A 438 12.53 -18.30 -11.36
N PHE A 439 13.00 -17.50 -12.31
CA PHE A 439 12.25 -17.12 -13.51
C PHE A 439 13.08 -17.35 -14.79
N GLU A 440 12.40 -17.63 -15.90
CA GLU A 440 13.02 -17.86 -17.20
C GLU A 440 13.62 -16.56 -17.77
N PRO A 441 14.96 -16.43 -17.93
CA PRO A 441 15.60 -15.20 -18.41
C PRO A 441 15.13 -14.78 -19.81
N ALA A 442 14.81 -15.75 -20.69
CA ALA A 442 14.30 -15.46 -22.03
C ALA A 442 12.92 -14.78 -21.96
N GLY A 443 12.06 -15.24 -21.03
CA GLY A 443 10.75 -14.63 -20.79
C GLY A 443 10.87 -13.20 -20.29
N ILE A 444 11.75 -12.94 -19.31
CA ILE A 444 12.01 -11.58 -18.79
C ILE A 444 12.49 -10.65 -19.92
N ARG A 445 13.44 -11.10 -20.73
CA ARG A 445 13.90 -10.33 -21.90
C ARG A 445 12.78 -10.03 -22.90
N ASN A 446 11.87 -10.96 -23.13
CA ASN A 446 10.70 -10.73 -23.99
C ASN A 446 9.74 -9.66 -23.41
N LEU A 447 9.47 -9.70 -22.11
CA LEU A 447 8.67 -8.64 -21.44
C LEU A 447 9.34 -7.28 -21.59
N TRP A 448 10.65 -7.22 -21.36
CA TRP A 448 11.44 -6.00 -21.49
C TRP A 448 11.39 -5.42 -22.91
N GLN A 449 11.56 -6.23 -23.94
CA GLN A 449 11.49 -5.78 -25.33
C GLN A 449 10.10 -5.24 -25.68
N LYS A 450 9.02 -5.89 -25.23
CA LYS A 450 7.66 -5.40 -25.40
C LYS A 450 7.46 -4.04 -24.69
N HIS A 451 7.99 -3.90 -23.48
CA HIS A 451 7.91 -2.64 -22.75
C HIS A 451 8.66 -1.50 -23.46
N LEU A 452 9.87 -1.75 -23.96
CA LEU A 452 10.63 -0.79 -24.77
C LEU A 452 9.89 -0.40 -26.07
N ALA A 453 9.11 -1.31 -26.64
CA ALA A 453 8.26 -1.03 -27.80
C ALA A 453 6.97 -0.25 -27.46
N GLY A 454 6.78 0.17 -26.20
CA GLY A 454 5.63 0.98 -25.75
C GLY A 454 4.47 0.20 -25.13
N ASP A 455 4.62 -1.08 -24.83
CA ASP A 455 3.60 -1.87 -24.17
C ASP A 455 3.68 -1.75 -22.64
N ASP A 456 2.89 -0.84 -22.08
CA ASP A 456 2.86 -0.54 -20.63
C ASP A 456 2.23 -1.65 -19.77
N ARG A 457 1.65 -2.68 -20.38
CA ARG A 457 0.96 -3.77 -19.64
C ARG A 457 1.88 -4.57 -18.74
N PHE A 458 3.19 -4.52 -18.97
CA PHE A 458 4.19 -5.27 -18.23
C PHE A 458 5.02 -4.40 -17.25
N THR A 459 4.61 -3.15 -17.07
CA THR A 459 5.32 -2.20 -16.20
C THR A 459 5.43 -2.70 -14.76
N GLN A 460 4.34 -3.21 -14.20
CA GLN A 460 4.30 -3.68 -12.82
C GLN A 460 5.11 -4.96 -12.62
N GLU A 461 5.01 -5.90 -13.57
CA GLU A 461 5.78 -7.14 -13.52
C GLU A 461 7.28 -6.88 -13.60
N LEU A 462 7.72 -6.02 -14.52
CA LEU A 462 9.13 -5.64 -14.65
C LEU A 462 9.65 -4.91 -13.41
N TRP A 463 8.83 -4.06 -12.84
CA TRP A 463 9.16 -3.36 -11.60
C TRP A 463 9.29 -4.31 -10.42
N SER A 464 8.35 -5.23 -10.23
CA SER A 464 8.42 -6.23 -9.16
C SER A 464 9.64 -7.14 -9.31
N LEU A 465 9.98 -7.54 -10.55
CA LEU A 465 11.20 -8.30 -10.82
C LEU A 465 12.46 -7.51 -10.48
N LEU A 466 12.51 -6.22 -10.84
CA LEU A 466 13.64 -5.34 -10.49
C LEU A 466 13.76 -5.14 -8.98
N ALA A 467 12.65 -4.89 -8.29
CA ALA A 467 12.63 -4.70 -6.84
C ALA A 467 13.10 -5.98 -6.10
N PHE A 468 12.66 -7.16 -6.57
CA PHE A 468 13.14 -8.43 -6.04
C PHE A 468 14.65 -8.61 -6.28
N GLU A 469 15.14 -8.26 -7.46
CA GLU A 469 16.56 -8.34 -7.79
C GLU A 469 17.42 -7.42 -6.91
N LEU A 470 16.98 -6.17 -6.69
CA LEU A 470 17.70 -5.22 -5.84
C LEU A 470 17.80 -5.72 -4.38
N TRP A 471 16.72 -6.30 -3.86
CA TRP A 471 16.74 -6.96 -2.55
C TRP A 471 17.68 -8.17 -2.55
N TRP A 472 17.62 -9.02 -3.60
CA TRP A 472 18.47 -10.19 -3.74
C TRP A 472 19.95 -9.85 -3.69
N GLN A 473 20.38 -8.85 -4.46
CA GLN A 473 21.77 -8.38 -4.48
C GLN A 473 22.25 -7.90 -3.11
N GLN A 474 21.35 -7.34 -2.31
CA GLN A 474 21.67 -6.82 -0.99
C GLN A 474 21.80 -7.91 0.07
N TYR A 475 20.93 -8.92 0.04
CA TYR A 475 20.74 -9.83 1.16
C TYR A 475 21.08 -11.30 0.89
N GLN A 476 21.19 -11.72 -0.37
CA GLN A 476 21.37 -13.11 -0.75
C GLN A 476 22.67 -13.41 -1.51
N VAL A 477 23.40 -12.42 -1.97
CA VAL A 477 24.67 -12.63 -2.70
C VAL A 477 25.74 -13.28 -1.82
N ASN A 478 25.60 -13.20 -0.51
CA ASN A 478 26.53 -13.74 0.48
C ASN A 478 25.93 -14.93 1.28
N ALA A 479 24.81 -15.51 0.86
CA ALA A 479 24.16 -16.64 1.52
C ALA A 479 24.65 -18.00 0.98
#